data_48d877aae46c546f50b737eac18dcbcf
#
_entry.id   48d877aae46c546f50b737eac18dcbcf
#
_cell.length_a   1.000
_cell.length_b   1.000
_cell.length_c   1.000
_cell.angle_alpha   90.00
_cell.angle_beta   90.00
_cell.angle_gamma   90.00
#
_symmetry.space_group_name_H-M   'P 1'
#
loop_
_entity.id
_entity.type
_entity.pdbx_description
1 polymer ?
#
loop_
_entity_poly.entity_id
_entity_poly.type
_entity_poly.pdbx_seq_one_letter_code
_entity_poly.pdbx_strand_id
1 'polypeptide(L)'
;MLAYMTAAEAAEKWNISHRRVITLCRESRIPNAAMLGNMWIIPNDAEKPADGRTTRYDKKNPAKPFIKWAGGKGQLLPTIRKFYPPNMGIEISKYCEPMVGAGAVLFDVLNTYDLDEVYICDTNVELINTYEVVRDNPERLLKYLSEYEKDHLDCDENSRKEYYYQQRERFNTEMQKPTKSNSILRASLFIYLNKTCFNGLYRVNRKGLFNVPMGSYKNPKICDAENIKKTSELLQGVTMFVGNYTCVDKYVDEHTFVYFDPPYRPLTKTAVITA
;
A
#
# COMPACT_ATOMS: atom_id res chain seq x y z
N MET A 1 25.61 33.15 -22.99
CA MET A 1 24.35 32.64 -23.52
C MET A 1 24.02 31.35 -22.74
N LEU A 2 22.97 31.35 -21.99
CA LEU A 2 22.55 30.09 -21.33
C LEU A 2 22.10 29.09 -22.40
N ALA A 3 22.79 27.98 -22.49
CA ALA A 3 22.35 26.87 -23.36
C ALA A 3 21.23 26.11 -22.63
N TYR A 4 20.22 25.74 -23.37
CA TYR A 4 19.07 24.99 -22.85
C TYR A 4 19.00 23.61 -23.49
N MET A 5 18.51 22.65 -22.73
CA MET A 5 18.14 21.30 -23.19
C MET A 5 16.63 21.12 -23.12
N THR A 6 16.11 20.19 -23.88
CA THR A 6 14.72 19.77 -23.85
C THR A 6 14.44 18.86 -22.64
N ALA A 7 13.16 18.66 -22.29
CA ALA A 7 12.79 17.69 -21.26
C ALA A 7 13.23 16.25 -21.61
N ALA A 8 13.33 15.89 -22.89
CA ALA A 8 13.83 14.59 -23.32
C ALA A 8 15.34 14.44 -23.04
N GLU A 9 16.14 15.44 -23.41
CA GLU A 9 17.58 15.45 -23.14
C GLU A 9 17.89 15.48 -21.63
N ALA A 10 17.09 16.21 -20.85
CA ALA A 10 17.20 16.21 -19.39
C ALA A 10 16.85 14.83 -18.80
N ALA A 11 15.85 14.15 -19.35
CA ALA A 11 15.47 12.80 -18.92
C ALA A 11 16.63 11.82 -19.14
N GLU A 12 17.26 11.86 -20.30
CA GLU A 12 18.44 11.04 -20.62
C GLU A 12 19.61 11.38 -19.69
N LYS A 13 19.95 12.68 -19.56
CA LYS A 13 21.05 13.17 -18.70
C LYS A 13 20.88 12.73 -17.25
N TRP A 14 19.64 12.77 -16.70
CA TRP A 14 19.34 12.47 -15.31
C TRP A 14 18.92 11.03 -15.06
N ASN A 15 18.79 10.21 -16.10
CA ASN A 15 18.32 8.82 -16.06
C ASN A 15 16.96 8.69 -15.33
N ILE A 16 15.99 9.49 -15.79
CA ILE A 16 14.60 9.47 -15.31
C ILE A 16 13.65 9.57 -16.50
N SER A 17 12.36 9.25 -16.30
CA SER A 17 11.38 9.34 -17.39
C SER A 17 11.17 10.80 -17.86
N HIS A 18 10.89 10.99 -19.16
CA HIS A 18 10.53 12.28 -19.75
C HIS A 18 9.34 12.92 -19.00
N ARG A 19 8.35 12.12 -18.63
CA ARG A 19 7.18 12.55 -17.88
C ARG A 19 7.58 13.10 -16.50
N ARG A 20 8.53 12.46 -15.82
CA ARG A 20 9.04 12.93 -14.52
C ARG A 20 9.70 14.31 -14.63
N VAL A 21 10.48 14.54 -15.69
CA VAL A 21 11.07 15.87 -15.94
C VAL A 21 9.97 16.94 -16.12
N ILE A 22 8.92 16.64 -16.90
CA ILE A 22 7.79 17.54 -17.09
C ILE A 22 7.09 17.84 -15.76
N THR A 23 6.91 16.83 -14.90
CA THR A 23 6.34 16.99 -13.57
C THR A 23 7.18 17.89 -12.71
N LEU A 24 8.51 17.69 -12.68
CA LEU A 24 9.46 18.54 -11.94
C LEU A 24 9.44 20.01 -12.42
N CYS A 25 9.30 20.23 -13.73
CA CYS A 25 9.12 21.56 -14.30
C CYS A 25 7.82 22.22 -13.83
N ARG A 26 6.70 21.49 -13.90
CA ARG A 26 5.37 21.97 -13.44
C ARG A 26 5.35 22.30 -11.95
N GLU A 27 6.06 21.54 -11.15
CA GLU A 27 6.23 21.75 -9.72
C GLU A 27 7.24 22.87 -9.38
N SER A 28 7.79 23.55 -10.41
CA SER A 28 8.84 24.60 -10.25
C SER A 28 10.07 24.12 -9.46
N ARG A 29 10.38 22.83 -9.53
CA ARG A 29 11.52 22.21 -8.83
C ARG A 29 12.83 22.28 -9.62
N ILE A 30 12.78 22.66 -10.89
CA ILE A 30 13.94 22.93 -11.72
C ILE A 30 14.09 24.44 -11.87
N PRO A 31 15.10 25.05 -11.26
CA PRO A 31 15.32 26.48 -11.38
C PRO A 31 15.48 26.92 -12.82
N ASN A 32 14.84 28.03 -13.19
CA ASN A 32 14.91 28.64 -14.51
C ASN A 32 14.41 27.76 -15.67
N ALA A 33 13.67 26.66 -15.40
CA ALA A 33 12.94 25.96 -16.44
C ALA A 33 11.77 26.83 -16.92
N ALA A 34 11.54 26.88 -18.23
CA ALA A 34 10.50 27.70 -18.84
C ALA A 34 9.80 26.96 -19.97
N MET A 35 8.58 27.41 -20.30
CA MET A 35 7.87 26.91 -21.48
C MET A 35 8.22 27.72 -22.70
N LEU A 36 8.62 27.06 -23.79
CA LEU A 36 8.80 27.66 -25.11
C LEU A 36 7.80 27.00 -26.07
N GLY A 37 6.71 27.68 -26.35
CA GLY A 37 5.57 27.06 -27.05
C GLY A 37 4.97 25.92 -26.21
N ASN A 38 5.02 24.70 -26.73
CA ASN A 38 4.53 23.50 -26.06
C ASN A 38 5.63 22.62 -25.44
N MET A 39 6.87 23.11 -25.43
CA MET A 39 8.01 22.36 -24.89
C MET A 39 8.60 23.02 -23.66
N TRP A 40 9.01 22.21 -22.69
CA TRP A 40 9.83 22.65 -21.57
C TRP A 40 11.30 22.78 -22.03
N ILE A 41 11.91 23.93 -21.72
CA ILE A 41 13.33 24.18 -21.86
C ILE A 41 13.95 24.32 -20.46
N ILE A 42 15.09 23.67 -20.28
CA ILE A 42 15.77 23.51 -19.01
C ILE A 42 17.22 23.97 -19.20
N PRO A 43 17.79 24.80 -18.31
CA PRO A 43 19.19 25.17 -18.41
C PRO A 43 20.10 23.94 -18.47
N ASN A 44 21.12 23.96 -19.34
CA ASN A 44 22.06 22.83 -19.48
C ASN A 44 22.88 22.55 -18.23
N ASP A 45 23.08 23.55 -17.39
CA ASP A 45 23.75 23.47 -16.09
C ASP A 45 22.83 23.05 -14.95
N ALA A 46 21.53 22.90 -15.21
CA ALA A 46 20.61 22.41 -14.21
C ALA A 46 21.00 21.02 -13.73
N GLU A 47 21.01 20.86 -12.43
CA GLU A 47 21.19 19.56 -11.77
C GLU A 47 19.82 18.87 -11.58
N LYS A 48 19.87 17.55 -11.54
CA LYS A 48 18.67 16.76 -11.21
C LYS A 48 18.17 17.18 -9.82
N PRO A 49 16.93 17.71 -9.69
CA PRO A 49 16.39 18.06 -8.39
C PRO A 49 16.45 16.86 -7.45
N ALA A 50 16.85 17.09 -6.20
CA ALA A 50 16.84 16.04 -5.19
C ALA A 50 15.45 15.40 -5.17
N ASP A 51 15.36 14.10 -5.39
CA ASP A 51 14.09 13.42 -5.37
C ASP A 51 13.58 13.36 -3.92
N GLY A 52 12.52 14.11 -3.64
CA GLY A 52 11.89 14.10 -2.31
C GLY A 52 11.39 12.70 -1.89
N ARG A 53 11.30 11.76 -2.83
CA ARG A 53 10.98 10.36 -2.57
C ARG A 53 12.23 9.54 -2.22
N THR A 54 13.39 9.81 -2.83
CA THR A 54 14.64 9.09 -2.53
C THR A 54 15.18 9.39 -1.14
N THR A 55 14.86 10.56 -0.56
CA THR A 55 15.21 10.92 0.83
C THR A 55 14.20 10.39 1.85
N ARG A 56 13.00 9.97 1.43
CA ARG A 56 11.97 9.42 2.33
C ARG A 56 12.16 7.94 2.65
N TYR A 57 12.91 7.19 1.83
CA TYR A 57 13.03 5.75 1.98
C TYR A 57 14.29 5.39 2.76
N ASP A 58 14.08 4.97 4.01
CA ASP A 58 15.12 4.30 4.79
C ASP A 58 15.36 2.91 4.21
N LYS A 59 16.35 2.81 3.30
CA LYS A 59 16.75 1.53 2.69
C LYS A 59 17.17 0.47 3.71
N LYS A 60 17.54 0.86 4.94
CA LYS A 60 17.91 -0.07 6.01
C LYS A 60 16.68 -0.64 6.72
N ASN A 61 15.58 0.10 6.74
CA ASN A 61 14.34 -0.31 7.38
C ASN A 61 13.12 0.08 6.51
N PRO A 62 12.91 -0.62 5.37
CA PRO A 62 11.83 -0.29 4.43
C PRO A 62 10.45 -0.55 5.05
N ALA A 63 9.43 0.15 4.55
CA ALA A 63 8.05 -0.13 4.90
C ALA A 63 7.65 -1.55 4.45
N LYS A 64 6.82 -2.21 5.25
CA LYS A 64 6.38 -3.60 5.05
C LYS A 64 4.86 -3.69 5.14
N PRO A 65 4.26 -4.79 4.65
CA PRO A 65 2.85 -5.05 4.89
C PRO A 65 2.48 -4.87 6.37
N PHE A 66 1.47 -4.05 6.63
CA PHE A 66 1.01 -3.75 7.99
C PHE A 66 0.02 -4.79 8.52
N ILE A 67 -0.46 -5.69 7.67
CA ILE A 67 -1.33 -6.82 8.00
C ILE A 67 -0.75 -8.13 7.48
N LYS A 68 -1.26 -9.24 8.01
CA LYS A 68 -1.06 -10.58 7.46
C LYS A 68 -2.18 -10.86 6.46
N TRP A 69 -1.86 -11.56 5.37
CA TRP A 69 -2.85 -11.93 4.36
C TRP A 69 -2.56 -13.31 3.81
N ALA A 70 -3.60 -14.10 3.53
CA ALA A 70 -3.42 -15.43 2.94
C ALA A 70 -2.74 -15.31 1.58
N GLY A 71 -1.75 -16.14 1.31
CA GLY A 71 -0.99 -16.10 0.06
C GLY A 71 0.08 -15.00 -0.02
N GLY A 72 0.40 -14.31 1.09
CA GLY A 72 1.39 -13.24 1.12
C GLY A 72 2.73 -13.62 0.47
N LYS A 73 3.22 -12.77 -0.44
CA LYS A 73 4.38 -13.03 -1.31
C LYS A 73 5.73 -12.64 -0.72
N GLY A 74 5.78 -12.28 0.58
CA GLY A 74 7.03 -11.80 1.20
C GLY A 74 8.23 -12.74 1.00
N GLN A 75 8.04 -14.06 1.10
CA GLN A 75 9.10 -15.04 0.88
C GLN A 75 9.48 -15.22 -0.60
N LEU A 76 8.60 -14.84 -1.52
CA LEU A 76 8.81 -14.97 -2.95
C LEU A 76 9.40 -13.69 -3.59
N LEU A 77 9.51 -12.59 -2.87
CA LEU A 77 10.03 -11.31 -3.39
C LEU A 77 11.39 -11.45 -4.08
N PRO A 78 12.38 -12.21 -3.56
CA PRO A 78 13.67 -12.39 -4.25
C PRO A 78 13.54 -13.04 -5.63
N THR A 79 12.51 -13.86 -5.82
CA THR A 79 12.21 -14.49 -7.12
C THR A 79 11.40 -13.55 -8.00
N ILE A 80 10.36 -12.88 -7.47
CA ILE A 80 9.48 -11.96 -8.20
C ILE A 80 10.29 -10.79 -8.76
N ARG A 81 11.24 -10.23 -8.02
CA ARG A 81 12.12 -9.13 -8.47
C ARG A 81 12.88 -9.44 -9.76
N LYS A 82 13.16 -10.71 -10.05
CA LYS A 82 13.84 -11.12 -11.30
C LYS A 82 12.97 -10.92 -12.54
N PHE A 83 11.68 -10.75 -12.35
CA PHE A 83 10.69 -10.55 -13.42
C PHE A 83 10.21 -9.10 -13.50
N TYR A 84 10.73 -8.19 -12.68
CA TYR A 84 10.44 -6.76 -12.84
C TYR A 84 11.02 -6.27 -14.16
N PRO A 85 10.31 -5.39 -14.89
CA PRO A 85 10.83 -4.79 -16.12
C PRO A 85 12.18 -4.09 -15.86
N PRO A 86 13.19 -4.29 -16.72
CA PRO A 86 14.52 -3.71 -16.51
C PRO A 86 14.53 -2.18 -16.55
N ASN A 87 13.55 -1.57 -17.22
CA ASN A 87 13.34 -0.13 -17.36
C ASN A 87 12.31 0.44 -16.40
N MET A 88 12.00 -0.29 -15.32
CA MET A 88 11.05 0.14 -14.29
C MET A 88 11.55 1.38 -13.54
N GLY A 89 10.67 2.38 -13.39
CA GLY A 89 11.03 3.69 -12.87
C GLY A 89 11.60 4.65 -13.93
N ILE A 90 11.77 4.20 -15.18
CA ILE A 90 12.26 5.00 -16.33
C ILE A 90 11.17 5.05 -17.41
N GLU A 91 11.07 4.03 -18.24
CA GLU A 91 10.01 3.91 -19.27
C GLU A 91 8.72 3.34 -18.67
N ILE A 92 8.85 2.36 -17.79
CA ILE A 92 7.74 1.83 -17.01
C ILE A 92 7.60 2.69 -15.75
N SER A 93 6.79 3.72 -15.85
CA SER A 93 6.60 4.72 -14.81
C SER A 93 5.31 4.56 -13.99
N LYS A 94 4.51 3.54 -14.34
CA LYS A 94 3.25 3.23 -13.65
C LYS A 94 3.27 1.81 -13.08
N TYR A 95 2.59 1.65 -11.96
CA TYR A 95 2.39 0.34 -11.33
C TYR A 95 0.92 0.10 -11.01
N CYS A 96 0.48 -1.13 -11.22
CA CYS A 96 -0.88 -1.55 -10.92
C CYS A 96 -0.90 -2.92 -10.25
N GLU A 97 -1.57 -3.04 -9.08
CA GLU A 97 -1.78 -4.30 -8.37
C GLU A 97 -3.28 -4.51 -8.08
N PRO A 98 -4.03 -5.15 -9.02
CA PRO A 98 -5.49 -5.23 -8.93
C PRO A 98 -6.03 -6.30 -7.97
N MET A 99 -5.16 -6.98 -7.22
CA MET A 99 -5.51 -7.92 -6.13
C MET A 99 -4.47 -7.75 -5.03
N VAL A 100 -4.46 -6.53 -4.41
CA VAL A 100 -3.34 -6.08 -3.58
C VAL A 100 -3.12 -6.92 -2.32
N GLY A 101 -4.16 -7.46 -1.71
CA GLY A 101 -4.03 -8.18 -0.45
C GLY A 101 -3.21 -7.41 0.59
N ALA A 102 -2.15 -8.03 1.15
CA ALA A 102 -1.24 -7.35 2.07
C ALA A 102 -0.24 -6.40 1.39
N GLY A 103 -0.17 -6.37 0.05
CA GLY A 103 0.70 -5.48 -0.70
C GLY A 103 2.19 -5.79 -0.59
N ALA A 104 2.57 -7.06 -0.48
CA ALA A 104 3.99 -7.40 -0.36
C ALA A 104 4.81 -6.93 -1.57
N VAL A 105 4.25 -7.06 -2.79
CA VAL A 105 4.88 -6.59 -4.03
C VAL A 105 4.74 -5.07 -4.15
N LEU A 106 3.59 -4.50 -3.81
CA LEU A 106 3.37 -3.05 -3.76
C LEU A 106 4.46 -2.34 -2.93
N PHE A 107 4.66 -2.77 -1.68
CA PHE A 107 5.66 -2.13 -0.81
C PHE A 107 7.08 -2.35 -1.29
N ASP A 108 7.37 -3.50 -1.90
CA ASP A 108 8.68 -3.77 -2.51
C ASP A 108 8.96 -2.81 -3.67
N VAL A 109 7.98 -2.63 -4.54
CA VAL A 109 8.04 -1.71 -5.70
C VAL A 109 8.18 -0.27 -5.22
N LEU A 110 7.33 0.17 -4.29
CA LEU A 110 7.35 1.55 -3.78
C LEU A 110 8.63 1.89 -3.00
N ASN A 111 9.23 0.93 -2.31
CA ASN A 111 10.52 1.12 -1.63
C ASN A 111 11.71 1.20 -2.62
N THR A 112 11.54 0.72 -3.86
CA THR A 112 12.64 0.53 -4.82
C THR A 112 12.62 1.55 -5.94
N TYR A 113 11.42 1.86 -6.48
CA TYR A 113 11.26 2.63 -7.71
C TYR A 113 10.50 3.93 -7.49
N ASP A 114 10.90 4.98 -8.18
CA ASP A 114 10.12 6.21 -8.30
C ASP A 114 9.15 6.08 -9.47
N LEU A 115 7.87 6.16 -9.17
CA LEU A 115 6.80 5.96 -10.14
C LEU A 115 5.88 7.18 -10.20
N ASP A 116 5.39 7.48 -11.39
CA ASP A 116 4.49 8.62 -11.62
C ASP A 116 3.08 8.32 -11.11
N GLU A 117 2.61 7.09 -11.30
CA GLU A 117 1.24 6.68 -10.95
C GLU A 117 1.24 5.26 -10.39
N VAL A 118 0.49 5.06 -9.30
CA VAL A 118 0.33 3.75 -8.66
C VAL A 118 -1.14 3.51 -8.39
N TYR A 119 -1.63 2.34 -8.82
CA TYR A 119 -3.01 1.93 -8.68
C TYR A 119 -3.10 0.60 -7.96
N ILE A 120 -3.95 0.53 -6.95
CA ILE A 120 -4.25 -0.73 -6.26
C ILE A 120 -5.76 -0.96 -6.22
N CYS A 121 -6.13 -2.24 -6.25
CA CYS A 121 -7.52 -2.65 -6.17
C CYS A 121 -7.64 -3.94 -5.36
N ASP A 122 -8.75 -4.10 -4.68
CA ASP A 122 -9.15 -5.35 -4.05
C ASP A 122 -10.68 -5.39 -3.95
N THR A 123 -11.26 -6.58 -3.96
CA THR A 123 -12.71 -6.74 -3.75
C THR A 123 -13.12 -6.56 -2.30
N ASN A 124 -12.17 -6.62 -1.37
CA ASN A 124 -12.41 -6.48 0.05
C ASN A 124 -12.49 -5.01 0.48
N VAL A 125 -13.70 -4.56 0.75
CA VAL A 125 -14.00 -3.16 1.14
C VAL A 125 -13.24 -2.75 2.42
N GLU A 126 -13.14 -3.65 3.41
CA GLU A 126 -12.49 -3.35 4.68
C GLU A 126 -10.97 -3.27 4.54
N LEU A 127 -10.42 -4.06 3.63
CA LEU A 127 -9.00 -3.99 3.29
C LEU A 127 -8.67 -2.63 2.66
N ILE A 128 -9.40 -2.21 1.63
CA ILE A 128 -9.15 -0.91 0.97
C ILE A 128 -9.41 0.25 1.93
N ASN A 129 -10.51 0.21 2.72
CA ASN A 129 -10.73 1.19 3.80
C ASN A 129 -9.52 1.29 4.74
N THR A 130 -8.90 0.14 5.06
CA THR A 130 -7.74 0.12 5.95
C THR A 130 -6.51 0.76 5.30
N TYR A 131 -6.27 0.50 4.01
CA TYR A 131 -5.22 1.18 3.24
C TYR A 131 -5.43 2.71 3.19
N GLU A 132 -6.65 3.15 2.90
CA GLU A 132 -7.01 4.57 2.88
C GLU A 132 -6.78 5.23 4.26
N VAL A 133 -7.20 4.57 5.34
CA VAL A 133 -7.02 5.09 6.70
C VAL A 133 -5.54 5.14 7.09
N VAL A 134 -4.74 4.13 6.73
CA VAL A 134 -3.27 4.16 6.94
C VAL A 134 -2.64 5.32 6.17
N ARG A 135 -3.07 5.59 4.94
CA ARG A 135 -2.59 6.72 4.14
C ARG A 135 -2.96 8.06 4.75
N ASP A 136 -4.24 8.25 5.07
CA ASP A 136 -4.83 9.58 5.29
C ASP A 136 -4.94 9.96 6.79
N ASN A 137 -4.99 8.98 7.69
CA ASN A 137 -5.25 9.18 9.11
C ASN A 137 -4.35 8.35 10.04
N PRO A 138 -3.04 8.25 9.79
CA PRO A 138 -2.15 7.35 10.55
C PRO A 138 -2.12 7.67 12.05
N GLU A 139 -2.11 8.93 12.46
CA GLU A 139 -2.01 9.30 13.87
C GLU A 139 -3.26 8.89 14.66
N ARG A 140 -4.46 9.08 14.07
CA ARG A 140 -5.70 8.64 14.72
C ARG A 140 -5.81 7.11 14.77
N LEU A 141 -5.37 6.43 13.72
CA LEU A 141 -5.28 4.98 13.68
C LEU A 141 -4.35 4.46 14.78
N LEU A 142 -3.16 5.03 14.90
CA LEU A 142 -2.16 4.65 15.91
C LEU A 142 -2.68 4.81 17.33
N LYS A 143 -3.47 5.85 17.60
CA LYS A 143 -4.12 6.01 18.92
C LYS A 143 -4.99 4.81 19.25
N TYR A 144 -5.89 4.39 18.36
CA TYR A 144 -6.72 3.20 18.57
C TYR A 144 -5.89 1.93 18.72
N LEU A 145 -4.87 1.74 17.86
CA LEU A 145 -4.04 0.54 17.90
C LEU A 145 -3.24 0.42 19.20
N SER A 146 -2.73 1.54 19.73
CA SER A 146 -2.02 1.55 21.00
C SER A 146 -2.94 1.25 22.18
N GLU A 147 -4.19 1.74 22.17
CA GLU A 147 -5.20 1.41 23.17
C GLU A 147 -5.55 -0.09 23.11
N TYR A 148 -5.80 -0.65 21.91
CA TYR A 148 -6.08 -2.08 21.76
C TYR A 148 -4.90 -2.96 22.16
N GLU A 149 -3.67 -2.56 21.87
CA GLU A 149 -2.47 -3.32 22.28
C GLU A 149 -2.34 -3.35 23.78
N LYS A 150 -2.49 -2.20 24.45
CA LYS A 150 -2.46 -2.09 25.89
C LYS A 150 -3.53 -2.96 26.52
N ASP A 151 -4.80 -2.76 26.14
CA ASP A 151 -5.93 -3.50 26.72
C ASP A 151 -5.78 -5.01 26.51
N HIS A 152 -5.32 -5.44 25.30
CA HIS A 152 -5.11 -6.86 25.00
C HIS A 152 -3.98 -7.49 25.83
N LEU A 153 -2.88 -6.75 26.07
CA LEU A 153 -1.73 -7.25 26.80
C LEU A 153 -1.92 -7.19 28.33
N ASP A 154 -2.70 -6.24 28.82
CA ASP A 154 -3.02 -6.11 30.26
C ASP A 154 -4.00 -7.22 30.72
N CYS A 155 -4.70 -7.90 29.80
CA CYS A 155 -5.60 -9.01 30.12
C CYS A 155 -4.84 -10.31 30.43
N ASP A 156 -5.34 -11.10 31.38
CA ASP A 156 -5.01 -12.52 31.50
C ASP A 156 -5.57 -13.32 30.30
N GLU A 157 -5.27 -14.61 30.21
CA GLU A 157 -5.64 -15.42 29.06
C GLU A 157 -7.17 -15.49 28.82
N ASN A 158 -7.97 -15.62 29.87
CA ASN A 158 -9.43 -15.71 29.78
C ASN A 158 -10.03 -14.36 29.40
N SER A 159 -9.68 -13.30 30.09
CA SER A 159 -10.14 -11.94 29.84
C SER A 159 -9.72 -11.47 28.43
N ARG A 160 -8.52 -11.88 27.97
CA ARG A 160 -8.03 -11.60 26.61
C ARG A 160 -8.91 -12.24 25.53
N LYS A 161 -9.38 -13.46 25.78
CA LYS A 161 -10.29 -14.14 24.89
C LYS A 161 -11.64 -13.44 24.82
N GLU A 162 -12.19 -13.02 25.96
CA GLU A 162 -13.43 -12.25 26.03
C GLU A 162 -13.30 -10.92 25.30
N TYR A 163 -12.21 -10.17 25.57
CA TYR A 163 -11.91 -8.91 24.91
C TYR A 163 -11.82 -9.07 23.39
N TYR A 164 -11.14 -10.12 22.90
CA TYR A 164 -11.06 -10.41 21.47
C TYR A 164 -12.45 -10.59 20.86
N TYR A 165 -13.33 -11.37 21.48
CA TYR A 165 -14.66 -11.62 20.95
C TYR A 165 -15.56 -10.39 21.02
N GLN A 166 -15.41 -9.54 22.01
CA GLN A 166 -16.09 -8.24 22.10
C GLN A 166 -15.66 -7.32 20.93
N GLN A 167 -14.36 -7.21 20.67
CA GLN A 167 -13.88 -6.41 19.54
C GLN A 167 -14.29 -7.00 18.17
N ARG A 168 -14.37 -8.32 18.05
CA ARG A 168 -14.88 -9.00 16.86
C ARG A 168 -16.35 -8.66 16.60
N GLU A 169 -17.17 -8.70 17.63
CA GLU A 169 -18.58 -8.34 17.51
C GLU A 169 -18.76 -6.86 17.16
N ARG A 170 -17.98 -6.00 17.79
CA ARG A 170 -17.95 -4.58 17.46
C ARG A 170 -17.57 -4.36 15.98
N PHE A 171 -16.54 -5.03 15.48
CA PHE A 171 -16.16 -4.96 14.08
C PHE A 171 -17.30 -5.39 13.16
N ASN A 172 -17.94 -6.51 13.46
CA ASN A 172 -19.08 -7.02 12.68
C ASN A 172 -20.25 -6.02 12.67
N THR A 173 -20.54 -5.37 13.79
CA THR A 173 -21.58 -4.33 13.88
C THR A 173 -21.23 -3.12 12.99
N GLU A 174 -19.99 -2.65 13.07
CA GLU A 174 -19.53 -1.48 12.31
C GLU A 174 -19.44 -1.76 10.80
N MET A 175 -19.08 -2.99 10.38
CA MET A 175 -19.07 -3.41 8.99
C MET A 175 -20.46 -3.41 8.33
N GLN A 176 -21.52 -3.66 9.09
CA GLN A 176 -22.88 -3.69 8.56
C GLN A 176 -23.42 -2.29 8.22
N LYS A 177 -22.83 -1.25 8.78
CA LYS A 177 -23.23 0.15 8.56
C LYS A 177 -22.01 1.02 8.26
N PRO A 178 -21.32 0.77 7.12
CA PRO A 178 -20.10 1.49 6.80
C PRO A 178 -20.40 2.96 6.48
N THR A 179 -19.67 3.86 7.15
CA THR A 179 -19.74 5.30 6.93
C THR A 179 -18.33 5.88 6.94
N LYS A 180 -18.18 7.12 6.45
CA LYS A 180 -16.92 7.86 6.58
C LYS A 180 -16.55 8.14 8.05
N SER A 181 -17.54 8.32 8.90
CA SER A 181 -17.32 8.63 10.34
C SER A 181 -16.77 7.44 11.12
N ASN A 182 -17.08 6.19 10.74
CA ASN A 182 -16.57 5.00 11.40
C ASN A 182 -15.41 4.30 10.65
N SER A 183 -14.91 4.89 9.56
CA SER A 183 -13.84 4.29 8.74
C SER A 183 -12.58 3.99 9.54
N ILE A 184 -12.12 4.92 10.39
CA ILE A 184 -10.94 4.75 11.23
C ILE A 184 -11.16 3.67 12.29
N LEU A 185 -12.33 3.63 12.91
CA LEU A 185 -12.69 2.60 13.87
C LEU A 185 -12.70 1.20 13.20
N ARG A 186 -13.31 1.07 12.02
CA ARG A 186 -13.32 -0.19 11.26
C ARG A 186 -11.90 -0.64 10.89
N ALA A 187 -11.07 0.28 10.38
CA ALA A 187 -9.68 -0.01 10.04
C ALA A 187 -8.85 -0.45 11.25
N SER A 188 -9.02 0.22 12.39
CA SER A 188 -8.31 -0.13 13.63
C SER A 188 -8.72 -1.50 14.17
N LEU A 189 -10.02 -1.82 14.15
CA LEU A 189 -10.55 -3.14 14.51
C LEU A 189 -10.08 -4.23 13.52
N PHE A 190 -10.04 -3.92 12.22
CA PHE A 190 -9.52 -4.83 11.20
C PHE A 190 -8.06 -5.20 11.48
N ILE A 191 -7.19 -4.22 11.73
CA ILE A 191 -5.79 -4.48 12.07
C ILE A 191 -5.66 -5.25 13.38
N TYR A 192 -6.39 -4.84 14.44
CA TYR A 192 -6.41 -5.53 15.73
C TYR A 192 -6.75 -7.01 15.56
N LEU A 193 -7.87 -7.30 14.90
CA LEU A 193 -8.32 -8.68 14.67
C LEU A 193 -7.33 -9.47 13.81
N ASN A 194 -6.78 -8.88 12.75
CA ASN A 194 -5.78 -9.51 11.92
C ASN A 194 -4.50 -9.87 12.68
N LYS A 195 -4.06 -9.02 13.60
CA LYS A 195 -2.86 -9.26 14.43
C LYS A 195 -3.09 -10.32 15.53
N THR A 196 -4.33 -10.50 15.98
CA THR A 196 -4.67 -11.33 17.14
C THR A 196 -5.46 -12.60 16.80
N CYS A 197 -6.04 -12.71 15.61
CA CYS A 197 -6.79 -13.90 15.18
C CYS A 197 -5.87 -15.06 14.76
N PHE A 198 -6.45 -16.24 14.62
CA PHE A 198 -5.76 -17.44 14.17
C PHE A 198 -5.11 -17.21 12.79
N ASN A 199 -3.78 -17.35 12.73
CA ASN A 199 -2.92 -17.19 11.54
C ASN A 199 -3.06 -15.86 10.77
N GLY A 200 -3.66 -14.83 11.36
CA GLY A 200 -3.90 -13.55 10.67
C GLY A 200 -4.84 -13.67 9.46
N LEU A 201 -5.75 -14.65 9.50
CA LEU A 201 -6.69 -14.89 8.41
C LEU A 201 -7.78 -13.82 8.39
N TYR A 202 -8.25 -13.49 7.20
CA TYR A 202 -9.53 -12.80 7.02
C TYR A 202 -10.54 -13.80 6.45
N ARG A 203 -11.64 -13.99 7.14
CA ARG A 203 -12.71 -14.88 6.68
C ARG A 203 -14.05 -14.38 7.20
N VAL A 204 -15.05 -14.37 6.32
CA VAL A 204 -16.42 -14.06 6.67
C VAL A 204 -17.32 -15.30 6.50
N ASN A 205 -18.38 -15.37 7.29
CA ASN A 205 -19.40 -16.38 7.13
C ASN A 205 -20.39 -16.01 6.01
N ARG A 206 -21.41 -16.85 5.77
CA ARG A 206 -22.45 -16.60 4.73
C ARG A 206 -23.23 -15.30 4.94
N LYS A 207 -23.20 -14.72 6.16
CA LYS A 207 -23.85 -13.44 6.47
C LYS A 207 -22.89 -12.24 6.28
N GLY A 208 -21.69 -12.48 5.75
CA GLY A 208 -20.67 -11.44 5.61
C GLY A 208 -19.98 -11.03 6.92
N LEU A 209 -20.16 -11.78 8.01
CA LEU A 209 -19.56 -11.45 9.31
C LEU A 209 -18.21 -12.12 9.49
N PHE A 210 -17.23 -11.38 9.97
CA PHE A 210 -15.91 -11.90 10.32
C PHE A 210 -16.01 -12.97 11.41
N ASN A 211 -15.44 -14.15 11.18
CA ASN A 211 -15.67 -15.32 12.03
C ASN A 211 -14.41 -16.09 12.42
N VAL A 212 -13.22 -15.52 12.22
CA VAL A 212 -11.97 -16.18 12.63
C VAL A 212 -11.86 -16.18 14.16
N PRO A 213 -11.45 -17.29 14.79
CA PRO A 213 -11.23 -17.35 16.23
C PRO A 213 -9.93 -16.62 16.63
N MET A 214 -9.80 -16.34 17.93
CA MET A 214 -8.55 -15.81 18.47
C MET A 214 -7.39 -16.77 18.21
N GLY A 215 -6.22 -16.23 17.90
CA GLY A 215 -4.97 -16.97 17.79
C GLY A 215 -4.28 -17.15 19.16
N SER A 216 -3.19 -17.92 19.16
CA SER A 216 -2.42 -18.24 20.39
C SER A 216 -1.17 -17.35 20.55
N TYR A 217 -1.23 -16.09 20.10
CA TYR A 217 -0.10 -15.16 20.23
C TYR A 217 0.02 -14.65 21.65
N LYS A 218 1.20 -14.83 22.27
CA LYS A 218 1.47 -14.32 23.63
C LYS A 218 1.58 -12.79 23.65
N ASN A 219 2.40 -12.23 22.76
CA ASN A 219 2.68 -10.79 22.68
C ASN A 219 2.55 -10.33 21.21
N PRO A 220 1.34 -10.22 20.64
CA PRO A 220 1.16 -9.76 19.28
C PRO A 220 1.52 -8.27 19.20
N LYS A 221 2.35 -7.88 18.22
CA LYS A 221 2.62 -6.48 17.90
C LYS A 221 1.42 -5.92 17.14
N ILE A 222 0.47 -5.33 17.83
CA ILE A 222 -0.76 -4.76 17.28
C ILE A 222 -0.46 -3.37 16.71
N CYS A 223 0.20 -2.52 17.52
CA CYS A 223 0.60 -1.17 17.16
C CYS A 223 2.05 -1.13 16.66
N ASP A 224 2.25 -1.32 15.35
CA ASP A 224 3.56 -1.12 14.72
C ASP A 224 3.69 0.32 14.21
N ALA A 225 3.84 1.28 15.15
CA ALA A 225 3.79 2.70 14.88
C ALA A 225 4.81 3.15 13.82
N GLU A 226 6.03 2.64 13.89
CA GLU A 226 7.08 2.98 12.95
C GLU A 226 6.72 2.53 11.52
N ASN A 227 6.27 1.28 11.37
CA ASN A 227 5.89 0.74 10.07
C ASN A 227 4.63 1.42 9.51
N ILE A 228 3.63 1.71 10.35
CA ILE A 228 2.41 2.42 9.92
C ILE A 228 2.76 3.82 9.36
N LYS A 229 3.64 4.58 10.02
CA LYS A 229 4.08 5.89 9.55
C LYS A 229 4.80 5.79 8.21
N LYS A 230 5.77 4.89 8.08
CA LYS A 230 6.48 4.63 6.81
C LYS A 230 5.52 4.20 5.69
N THR A 231 4.58 3.33 6.02
CA THR A 231 3.55 2.88 5.07
C THR A 231 2.66 4.04 4.62
N SER A 232 2.24 4.90 5.56
CA SER A 232 1.46 6.10 5.24
C SER A 232 2.20 7.02 4.26
N GLU A 233 3.49 7.25 4.49
CA GLU A 233 4.33 8.07 3.58
C GLU A 233 4.43 7.46 2.18
N LEU A 234 4.64 6.14 2.08
CA LEU A 234 4.72 5.43 0.81
C LEU A 234 3.41 5.43 0.04
N LEU A 235 2.29 5.36 0.73
CA LEU A 235 0.96 5.33 0.12
C LEU A 235 0.47 6.70 -0.38
N GLN A 236 1.21 7.78 -0.10
CA GLN A 236 0.86 9.10 -0.63
C GLN A 236 0.90 9.10 -2.16
N GLY A 237 -0.19 9.53 -2.80
CA GLY A 237 -0.34 9.51 -4.25
C GLY A 237 -0.76 8.15 -4.84
N VAL A 238 -0.94 7.11 -4.03
CA VAL A 238 -1.52 5.83 -4.49
C VAL A 238 -3.03 5.97 -4.63
N THR A 239 -3.53 5.64 -5.81
CA THR A 239 -4.97 5.59 -6.09
C THR A 239 -5.51 4.19 -5.76
N MET A 240 -6.59 4.15 -4.99
CA MET A 240 -7.14 2.92 -4.41
C MET A 240 -8.58 2.69 -4.87
N PHE A 241 -8.93 1.46 -5.22
CA PHE A 241 -10.27 1.11 -5.68
C PHE A 241 -10.81 -0.12 -4.93
N VAL A 242 -12.10 -0.10 -4.64
CA VAL A 242 -12.83 -1.31 -4.26
C VAL A 242 -13.47 -1.88 -5.53
N GLY A 243 -13.12 -3.10 -5.90
CA GLY A 243 -13.68 -3.74 -7.08
C GLY A 243 -12.91 -4.97 -7.53
N ASN A 244 -13.32 -5.54 -8.65
CA ASN A 244 -12.57 -6.61 -9.29
C ASN A 244 -11.40 -6.03 -10.11
N TYR A 245 -10.57 -6.89 -10.67
CA TYR A 245 -9.38 -6.49 -11.43
C TYR A 245 -9.66 -5.57 -12.64
N THR A 246 -10.88 -5.56 -13.17
CA THR A 246 -11.24 -4.70 -14.31
C THR A 246 -11.40 -3.22 -13.95
N CYS A 247 -11.47 -2.88 -12.64
CA CYS A 247 -11.57 -1.49 -12.21
C CYS A 247 -10.36 -0.64 -12.61
N VAL A 248 -9.25 -1.28 -12.94
CA VAL A 248 -7.99 -0.61 -13.29
C VAL A 248 -7.74 -0.53 -14.80
N ASP A 249 -8.55 -1.19 -15.65
CA ASP A 249 -8.32 -1.30 -17.11
C ASP A 249 -8.05 0.04 -17.79
N LYS A 250 -8.78 1.08 -17.42
CA LYS A 250 -8.64 2.44 -18.01
C LYS A 250 -7.37 3.19 -17.56
N TYR A 251 -6.62 2.66 -16.61
CA TYR A 251 -5.41 3.27 -16.09
C TYR A 251 -4.14 2.56 -16.55
N VAL A 252 -4.30 1.45 -17.28
CA VAL A 252 -3.20 0.61 -17.77
C VAL A 252 -2.88 0.97 -19.22
N ASP A 253 -1.60 1.17 -19.52
CA ASP A 253 -1.05 1.44 -20.83
C ASP A 253 0.34 0.77 -20.98
N GLU A 254 1.04 1.04 -22.09
CA GLU A 254 2.37 0.49 -22.38
C GLU A 254 3.46 0.90 -21.37
N HIS A 255 3.21 1.91 -20.53
CA HIS A 255 4.12 2.35 -19.47
C HIS A 255 3.77 1.77 -18.09
N THR A 256 2.86 0.80 -18.03
CA THR A 256 2.35 0.24 -16.79
C THR A 256 2.87 -1.18 -16.54
N PHE A 257 3.53 -1.39 -15.40
CA PHE A 257 3.76 -2.75 -14.90
C PHE A 257 2.56 -3.19 -14.07
N VAL A 258 1.89 -4.25 -14.49
CA VAL A 258 0.74 -4.83 -13.78
C VAL A 258 1.16 -6.14 -13.13
N TYR A 259 0.95 -6.25 -11.81
CA TYR A 259 1.19 -7.48 -11.07
C TYR A 259 -0.13 -8.12 -10.66
N PHE A 260 -0.42 -9.32 -11.18
CA PHE A 260 -1.61 -10.10 -10.84
C PHE A 260 -1.26 -11.22 -9.87
N ASP A 261 -1.98 -11.28 -8.74
CA ASP A 261 -1.92 -12.38 -7.78
C ASP A 261 -3.31 -12.97 -7.54
N PRO A 262 -3.87 -13.69 -8.54
CA PRO A 262 -5.22 -14.23 -8.45
C PRO A 262 -5.32 -15.29 -7.36
N PRO A 263 -6.51 -15.47 -6.76
CA PRO A 263 -6.77 -16.55 -5.82
C PRO A 263 -6.43 -17.91 -6.44
N TYR A 264 -5.72 -18.75 -5.68
CA TYR A 264 -5.37 -20.08 -6.15
C TYR A 264 -6.58 -21.00 -6.17
N ARG A 265 -6.68 -21.82 -7.21
CA ARG A 265 -7.68 -22.89 -7.25
C ARG A 265 -7.39 -23.90 -6.12
N PRO A 266 -8.37 -24.24 -5.27
CA PRO A 266 -8.19 -25.26 -4.26
C PRO A 266 -7.76 -26.59 -4.88
N LEU A 267 -6.69 -27.19 -4.36
CA LEU A 267 -6.23 -28.50 -4.81
C LEU A 267 -7.12 -29.64 -4.28
N THR A 268 -7.90 -29.38 -3.24
CA THR A 268 -8.84 -30.33 -2.64
C THR A 268 -10.20 -29.66 -2.40
N LYS A 269 -11.28 -30.46 -2.40
CA LYS A 269 -12.66 -29.97 -2.13
C LYS A 269 -12.83 -29.35 -0.73
N THR A 270 -11.92 -29.62 0.19
CA THR A 270 -11.93 -29.13 1.57
C THR A 270 -11.09 -27.87 1.78
N ALA A 271 -10.23 -27.49 0.82
CA ALA A 271 -9.46 -26.26 0.87
C ALA A 271 -10.36 -25.09 0.45
N VAL A 272 -11.05 -24.49 1.39
CA VAL A 272 -11.76 -23.21 1.16
C VAL A 272 -10.72 -22.12 1.14
N ILE A 273 -10.37 -21.64 -0.06
CA ILE A 273 -9.60 -20.41 -0.20
C ILE A 273 -10.59 -19.27 0.00
N THR A 274 -10.46 -18.57 1.09
CA THR A 274 -11.15 -17.30 1.32
C THR A 274 -10.40 -16.23 0.52
N ALA A 275 -11.01 -15.79 -0.58
CA ALA A 275 -10.66 -14.55 -1.22
C ALA A 275 -11.15 -13.38 -0.38
#